data_d51feb4a77c8515826c8ca427dc252d2
#
_entry.id   d51feb4a77c8515826c8ca427dc252d2
#
_cell.length_a   1.000
_cell.length_b   1.000
_cell.length_c   1.000
_cell.angle_alpha   90.00
_cell.angle_beta   90.00
_cell.angle_gamma   90.00
#
_symmetry.space_group_name_H-M   'P 1'
#
loop_
_entity.id
_entity.type
_entity.pdbx_description
1 polymer ?
#
loop_
_entity_poly.entity_id
_entity_poly.type
_entity_poly.pdbx_seq_one_letter_code
_entity_poly.pdbx_strand_id
1 'polypeptide(L)'
;MINNISGNAFTETPFFDLELIFKNKIKSIEGNVSKKKDGDIIRPTGDVFRYKFDSLGRLESIFETRTVAGKKDSTLNFYFYDSLSRLIVHRKTEFSGISAYHYSLDTSGRIVKTVQTRDVLDKNGLIKQSYLINQEFTTFQKNLYGWKSVVSNNYNLPFKEEWDSINSDGYLLEHLEYYKMTDLLKRKKFFYNSRGLLAKISILENNDSIPTEEFIFQYDTFGNLIEKHTNRKTILVKDLQIIYDPKTQLLGSIIQREVASNTMYIIRFQNYKFY
;
A
#
# COMPACT_ATOMS: atom_id res chain seq x y z
N MET A 1 -15.34 0.64 2.66
CA MET A 1 -14.40 1.59 3.31
C MET A 1 -12.95 1.40 2.83
N ILE A 2 -12.49 0.18 2.67
CA ILE A 2 -11.14 -0.11 2.17
C ILE A 2 -11.21 -0.45 0.69
N ASN A 3 -10.48 0.31 -0.12
CA ASN A 3 -10.35 0.08 -1.55
C ASN A 3 -9.20 -0.92 -1.80
N ASN A 4 -9.49 -1.98 -2.57
CA ASN A 4 -8.50 -3.01 -2.91
C ASN A 4 -8.48 -3.33 -4.42
N ILE A 5 -8.88 -2.41 -5.27
CA ILE A 5 -8.96 -2.63 -6.72
C ILE A 5 -7.63 -3.13 -7.29
N SER A 6 -6.51 -2.58 -6.83
CA SER A 6 -5.16 -2.94 -7.28
C SER A 6 -4.43 -3.92 -6.35
N GLY A 7 -5.08 -4.42 -5.28
CA GLY A 7 -4.43 -5.29 -4.29
C GLY A 7 -3.51 -4.57 -3.31
N ASN A 8 -3.53 -3.24 -3.27
CA ASN A 8 -2.62 -2.42 -2.47
C ASN A 8 -3.14 -2.10 -1.05
N ALA A 9 -4.26 -2.69 -0.61
CA ALA A 9 -4.76 -2.50 0.74
C ALA A 9 -3.70 -2.93 1.77
N PHE A 10 -3.48 -2.08 2.78
CA PHE A 10 -2.50 -2.25 3.86
C PHE A 10 -1.03 -2.27 3.39
N THR A 11 -0.75 -1.53 2.34
CA THR A 11 0.60 -1.19 1.89
C THR A 11 0.88 0.29 2.17
N GLU A 12 2.05 0.79 1.75
CA GLU A 12 2.39 2.22 1.82
C GLU A 12 1.64 3.07 0.78
N THR A 13 0.88 2.44 -0.12
CA THR A 13 0.04 3.12 -1.11
C THR A 13 -1.33 3.44 -0.50
N PRO A 14 -1.91 4.62 -0.76
CA PRO A 14 -3.27 4.95 -0.33
C PRO A 14 -4.30 3.91 -0.79
N PHE A 15 -5.13 3.41 0.11
CA PHE A 15 -6.06 2.30 -0.14
C PHE A 15 -7.49 2.54 0.38
N PHE A 16 -7.78 3.68 0.98
CA PHE A 16 -9.14 4.00 1.41
C PHE A 16 -10.01 4.45 0.25
N ASP A 17 -11.29 4.10 0.31
CA ASP A 17 -12.32 4.60 -0.58
C ASP A 17 -12.58 6.08 -0.26
N LEU A 18 -12.12 6.94 -1.16
CA LEU A 18 -12.16 8.39 -1.03
C LEU A 18 -13.59 8.91 -0.87
N GLU A 19 -14.53 8.41 -1.68
CA GLU A 19 -15.93 8.86 -1.66
C GLU A 19 -16.59 8.51 -0.33
N LEU A 20 -16.32 7.32 0.21
CA LEU A 20 -16.87 6.86 1.47
C LEU A 20 -16.31 7.63 2.66
N ILE A 21 -15.01 7.93 2.67
CA ILE A 21 -14.35 8.75 3.69
C ILE A 21 -14.91 10.19 3.66
N PHE A 22 -15.03 10.78 2.47
CA PHE A 22 -15.58 12.12 2.29
C PHE A 22 -17.05 12.20 2.74
N LYS A 23 -17.90 11.28 2.29
CA LYS A 23 -19.33 11.22 2.64
C LYS A 23 -19.57 11.12 4.14
N ASN A 24 -18.74 10.35 4.84
CA ASN A 24 -18.82 10.20 6.29
C ASN A 24 -18.04 11.31 7.04
N LYS A 25 -17.46 12.29 6.35
CA LYS A 25 -16.70 13.41 6.94
C LYS A 25 -15.59 12.96 7.90
N ILE A 26 -14.93 11.84 7.61
CA ILE A 26 -13.91 11.27 8.51
C ILE A 26 -12.64 12.10 8.39
N LYS A 27 -12.20 12.68 9.49
CA LYS A 27 -10.95 13.44 9.62
C LYS A 27 -9.79 12.57 10.08
N SER A 28 -10.03 11.68 11.04
CA SER A 28 -9.03 10.72 11.48
C SER A 28 -9.63 9.50 12.14
N ILE A 29 -8.90 8.39 12.04
CA ILE A 29 -9.20 7.11 12.68
C ILE A 29 -7.96 6.74 13.50
N GLU A 30 -8.13 6.52 14.82
CA GLU A 30 -7.02 6.12 15.69
C GLU A 30 -7.36 4.84 16.41
N GLY A 31 -6.39 3.92 16.48
CA GLY A 31 -6.49 2.64 17.12
C GLY A 31 -5.33 2.35 18.05
N ASN A 32 -5.62 1.54 19.08
CA ASN A 32 -4.63 1.03 20.02
C ASN A 32 -4.19 -0.38 19.61
N VAL A 33 -2.89 -0.64 19.73
CA VAL A 33 -2.29 -1.91 19.34
C VAL A 33 -2.19 -2.82 20.57
N SER A 34 -2.64 -4.07 20.39
CA SER A 34 -2.45 -5.14 21.36
C SER A 34 -1.76 -6.32 20.67
N LYS A 35 -1.06 -7.12 21.45
CA LYS A 35 -0.37 -8.32 21.00
C LYS A 35 -0.88 -9.54 21.74
N LYS A 36 -1.01 -10.66 21.04
CA LYS A 36 -1.33 -11.97 21.60
C LYS A 36 -0.39 -13.02 21.01
N LYS A 37 0.21 -13.85 21.83
CA LYS A 37 0.83 -15.12 21.42
C LYS A 37 -0.14 -16.27 21.68
N ASP A 38 0.08 -17.39 21.00
CA ASP A 38 -0.70 -18.61 21.24
C ASP A 38 -0.59 -19.04 22.70
N GLY A 39 -1.74 -19.45 23.28
CA GLY A 39 -1.82 -19.83 24.69
C GLY A 39 -1.72 -18.65 25.69
N ASP A 40 -1.51 -17.41 25.25
CA ASP A 40 -1.38 -16.23 26.14
C ASP A 40 -2.62 -15.32 26.06
N ILE A 41 -2.75 -14.40 27.02
CA ILE A 41 -3.80 -13.36 27.02
C ILE A 41 -3.44 -12.23 26.05
N ILE A 42 -4.42 -11.44 25.64
CA ILE A 42 -4.22 -10.22 24.84
C ILE A 42 -3.60 -9.16 25.77
N ARG A 43 -2.44 -8.60 25.37
CA ARG A 43 -1.73 -7.55 26.11
C ARG A 43 -1.64 -6.27 25.30
N PRO A 44 -2.02 -5.10 25.84
CA PRO A 44 -1.75 -3.82 25.20
C PRO A 44 -0.24 -3.62 25.05
N THR A 45 0.19 -3.10 23.89
CA THR A 45 1.60 -2.76 23.65
C THR A 45 1.91 -1.31 24.03
N GLY A 46 0.89 -0.47 24.21
CA GLY A 46 1.04 0.98 24.33
C GLY A 46 1.31 1.68 23.01
N ASP A 47 1.29 0.93 21.91
CA ASP A 47 1.47 1.49 20.57
C ASP A 47 0.15 1.98 20.00
N VAL A 48 0.24 2.97 19.10
CA VAL A 48 -0.87 3.65 18.46
C VAL A 48 -0.72 3.55 16.96
N PHE A 49 -1.85 3.40 16.27
CA PHE A 49 -1.97 3.46 14.83
C PHE A 49 -3.01 4.51 14.44
N ARG A 50 -2.69 5.43 13.52
CA ARG A 50 -3.60 6.52 13.13
C ARG A 50 -3.56 6.77 11.64
N TYR A 51 -4.76 6.84 11.03
CA TYR A 51 -4.99 7.38 9.70
C TYR A 51 -5.55 8.79 9.81
N LYS A 52 -5.05 9.72 9.00
CA LYS A 52 -5.61 11.05 8.82
C LYS A 52 -6.03 11.26 7.38
N PHE A 53 -7.13 11.98 7.20
CA PHE A 53 -7.68 12.32 5.90
C PHE A 53 -7.84 13.84 5.77
N ASP A 54 -7.75 14.33 4.55
CA ASP A 54 -8.07 15.73 4.25
C ASP A 54 -9.60 15.92 4.04
N SER A 55 -10.01 17.17 3.82
CA SER A 55 -11.42 17.53 3.64
C SER A 55 -12.06 16.94 2.36
N LEU A 56 -11.27 16.41 1.43
CA LEU A 56 -11.72 15.70 0.23
C LEU A 56 -11.78 14.18 0.43
N GLY A 57 -11.49 13.68 1.64
CA GLY A 57 -11.48 12.25 1.98
C GLY A 57 -10.21 11.50 1.57
N ARG A 58 -9.17 12.20 1.05
CA ARG A 58 -7.91 11.58 0.66
C ARG A 58 -7.05 11.30 1.89
N LEU A 59 -6.31 10.18 1.88
CA LEU A 59 -5.41 9.83 2.96
C LEU A 59 -4.25 10.85 3.04
N GLU A 60 -4.22 11.67 4.11
CA GLU A 60 -3.19 12.68 4.35
C GLU A 60 -1.94 12.07 4.99
N SER A 61 -2.14 11.20 6.00
CA SER A 61 -1.02 10.57 6.69
C SER A 61 -1.38 9.26 7.38
N ILE A 62 -0.35 8.40 7.55
CA ILE A 62 -0.38 7.21 8.41
C ILE A 62 0.69 7.42 9.49
N PHE A 63 0.29 7.30 10.75
CA PHE A 63 1.19 7.33 11.89
C PHE A 63 1.11 6.02 12.65
N GLU A 64 2.24 5.40 12.92
CA GLU A 64 2.32 4.22 13.77
C GLU A 64 3.47 4.35 14.77
N THR A 65 3.27 3.79 15.95
CA THR A 65 4.34 3.61 16.92
C THR A 65 4.63 2.13 17.10
N ARG A 66 5.87 1.79 17.38
CA ARG A 66 6.32 0.44 17.72
C ARG A 66 7.28 0.49 18.89
N THR A 67 7.05 -0.38 19.85
CA THR A 67 7.97 -0.54 20.98
C THR A 67 8.87 -1.75 20.71
N VAL A 68 10.17 -1.49 20.51
CA VAL A 68 11.20 -2.52 20.27
C VAL A 68 12.25 -2.42 21.37
N ALA A 69 12.49 -3.51 22.08
CA ALA A 69 13.46 -3.59 23.20
C ALA A 69 13.29 -2.44 24.24
N GLY A 70 12.04 -2.10 24.56
CA GLY A 70 11.69 -1.05 25.53
C GLY A 70 11.85 0.39 25.01
N LYS A 71 12.28 0.58 23.78
CA LYS A 71 12.33 1.90 23.12
C LYS A 71 11.15 2.05 22.18
N LYS A 72 10.45 3.20 22.31
CA LYS A 72 9.35 3.57 21.43
C LYS A 72 9.90 4.29 20.20
N ASP A 73 9.60 3.76 19.03
CA ASP A 73 9.89 4.35 17.74
C ASP A 73 8.59 4.71 17.03
N SER A 74 8.66 5.60 16.04
CA SER A 74 7.49 6.01 15.28
C SER A 74 7.81 6.14 13.79
N THR A 75 6.86 5.71 12.97
CA THR A 75 6.89 5.89 11.53
C THR A 75 5.73 6.79 11.12
N LEU A 76 6.00 7.74 10.25
CA LEU A 76 5.02 8.66 9.73
C LEU A 76 5.14 8.74 8.21
N ASN A 77 4.05 8.43 7.52
CA ASN A 77 3.90 8.58 6.09
C ASN A 77 3.00 9.78 5.80
N PHE A 78 3.38 10.63 4.83
CA PHE A 78 2.58 11.76 4.35
C PHE A 78 2.33 11.60 2.85
N TYR A 79 1.12 11.95 2.42
CA TYR A 79 0.67 11.88 1.05
C TYR A 79 0.18 13.26 0.60
N PHE A 80 0.68 13.73 -0.53
CA PHE A 80 0.30 15.02 -1.12
C PHE A 80 -0.25 14.79 -2.52
N TYR A 81 -1.29 15.54 -2.84
CA TYR A 81 -2.06 15.34 -4.06
C TYR A 81 -2.13 16.63 -4.86
N ASP A 82 -2.28 16.49 -6.17
CA ASP A 82 -2.61 17.62 -7.06
C ASP A 82 -4.10 17.98 -6.98
N SER A 83 -4.51 18.98 -7.77
CA SER A 83 -5.90 19.44 -7.85
C SER A 83 -6.86 18.37 -8.42
N LEU A 84 -6.36 17.36 -9.12
CA LEU A 84 -7.13 16.24 -9.65
C LEU A 84 -7.13 15.01 -8.70
N SER A 85 -6.70 15.18 -7.45
CA SER A 85 -6.60 14.13 -6.42
C SER A 85 -5.64 13.00 -6.77
N ARG A 86 -4.62 13.25 -7.61
CA ARG A 86 -3.59 12.29 -7.96
C ARG A 86 -2.40 12.47 -7.03
N LEU A 87 -1.83 11.38 -6.52
CA LEU A 87 -0.66 11.40 -5.63
C LEU A 87 0.56 11.97 -6.37
N ILE A 88 1.15 13.05 -5.82
CA ILE A 88 2.34 13.70 -6.40
C ILE A 88 3.55 13.66 -5.47
N VAL A 89 3.36 13.49 -4.15
CA VAL A 89 4.47 13.31 -3.21
C VAL A 89 4.08 12.32 -2.13
N HIS A 90 4.97 11.37 -1.86
CA HIS A 90 4.93 10.50 -0.68
C HIS A 90 6.19 10.73 0.14
N ARG A 91 6.05 11.06 1.42
CA ARG A 91 7.15 11.20 2.37
C ARG A 91 7.02 10.19 3.48
N LYS A 92 8.13 9.57 3.86
CA LYS A 92 8.20 8.57 4.92
C LYS A 92 9.35 8.89 5.86
N THR A 93 9.05 8.93 7.17
CA THR A 93 10.12 8.99 8.17
C THR A 93 10.82 7.64 8.25
N GLU A 94 12.14 7.67 8.23
CA GLU A 94 13.00 6.51 8.38
C GLU A 94 14.05 6.80 9.46
N PHE A 95 14.74 5.76 9.94
CA PHE A 95 15.76 5.88 11.00
C PHE A 95 16.78 7.00 10.75
N SER A 96 17.12 7.29 9.50
CA SER A 96 18.16 8.24 9.10
C SER A 96 17.64 9.53 8.47
N GLY A 97 16.35 9.86 8.60
CA GLY A 97 15.73 11.08 8.06
C GLY A 97 14.40 10.82 7.38
N ILE A 98 14.06 11.63 6.41
CA ILE A 98 12.83 11.49 5.64
C ILE A 98 13.19 11.10 4.20
N SER A 99 12.68 9.98 3.73
CA SER A 99 12.66 9.65 2.31
C SER A 99 11.43 10.30 1.67
N ALA A 100 11.62 11.02 0.55
CA ALA A 100 10.52 11.61 -0.20
C ALA A 100 10.56 11.12 -1.66
N TYR A 101 9.39 10.75 -2.18
CA TYR A 101 9.15 10.36 -3.56
C TYR A 101 8.28 11.41 -4.21
N HIS A 102 8.79 12.04 -5.27
CA HIS A 102 8.09 13.05 -6.06
C HIS A 102 7.70 12.46 -7.39
N TYR A 103 6.42 12.51 -7.75
CA TYR A 103 5.88 11.93 -8.98
C TYR A 103 5.49 13.04 -9.93
N SER A 104 6.00 13.01 -11.16
CA SER A 104 5.48 13.81 -12.27
C SER A 104 4.55 12.92 -13.10
N LEU A 105 3.36 13.43 -13.39
CA LEU A 105 2.31 12.68 -14.06
C LEU A 105 2.08 13.24 -15.47
N ASP A 106 1.74 12.38 -16.42
CA ASP A 106 1.23 12.80 -17.72
C ASP A 106 -0.25 13.22 -17.63
N THR A 107 -0.82 13.63 -18.76
CA THR A 107 -2.22 14.04 -18.86
C THR A 107 -3.21 12.92 -18.52
N SER A 108 -2.81 11.66 -18.67
CA SER A 108 -3.59 10.47 -18.32
C SER A 108 -3.42 10.03 -16.86
N GLY A 109 -2.58 10.73 -16.06
CA GLY A 109 -2.32 10.42 -14.66
C GLY A 109 -1.28 9.32 -14.43
N ARG A 110 -0.52 8.91 -15.47
CA ARG A 110 0.55 7.91 -15.35
C ARG A 110 1.84 8.59 -14.91
N ILE A 111 2.61 7.93 -14.05
CA ILE A 111 3.89 8.44 -13.55
C ILE A 111 4.94 8.38 -14.66
N VAL A 112 5.35 9.54 -15.16
CA VAL A 112 6.40 9.67 -16.19
C VAL A 112 7.77 9.97 -15.59
N LYS A 113 7.83 10.42 -14.34
CA LYS A 113 9.07 10.68 -13.63
C LYS A 113 8.88 10.43 -12.13
N THR A 114 9.84 9.73 -11.53
CA THR A 114 9.95 9.58 -10.06
C THR A 114 11.28 10.15 -9.61
N VAL A 115 11.27 11.04 -8.63
CA VAL A 115 12.47 11.57 -7.98
C VAL A 115 12.44 11.17 -6.52
N GLN A 116 13.43 10.41 -6.09
CA GLN A 116 13.63 10.06 -4.69
C GLN A 116 14.65 11.00 -4.06
N THR A 117 14.25 11.66 -2.99
CA THR A 117 15.16 12.50 -2.20
C THR A 117 15.24 12.00 -0.76
N ARG A 118 16.33 12.42 -0.11
CA ARG A 118 16.49 12.32 1.32
C ARG A 118 16.46 13.73 1.91
N ASP A 119 15.43 13.99 2.70
CA ASP A 119 15.20 15.28 3.30
C ASP A 119 15.78 15.29 4.74
N VAL A 120 16.59 16.30 5.05
CA VAL A 120 17.11 16.56 6.38
C VAL A 120 16.33 17.73 6.96
N LEU A 121 15.76 17.54 8.14
CA LEU A 121 14.99 18.57 8.83
C LEU A 121 15.87 19.45 9.72
N ASP A 122 15.48 20.68 9.90
CA ASP A 122 16.00 21.57 10.93
C ASP A 122 15.35 21.29 12.31
N LYS A 123 15.74 22.08 13.32
CA LYS A 123 15.21 21.95 14.70
C LYS A 123 13.69 22.25 14.80
N ASN A 124 13.11 22.90 13.80
CA ASN A 124 11.69 23.25 13.73
C ASN A 124 10.87 22.24 12.90
N GLY A 125 11.52 21.20 12.38
CA GLY A 125 10.88 20.20 11.54
C GLY A 125 10.67 20.65 10.08
N LEU A 126 11.32 21.75 9.66
CA LEU A 126 11.30 22.21 8.28
C LEU A 126 12.44 21.56 7.48
N ILE A 127 12.22 21.37 6.19
CA ILE A 127 13.27 20.82 5.31
C ILE A 127 14.41 21.84 5.20
N LYS A 128 15.56 21.49 5.78
CA LYS A 128 16.80 22.25 5.68
C LYS A 128 17.54 21.97 4.39
N GLN A 129 17.55 20.71 3.97
CA GLN A 129 18.28 20.26 2.80
C GLN A 129 17.65 18.98 2.23
N SER A 130 17.66 18.84 0.91
CA SER A 130 17.25 17.63 0.20
C SER A 130 18.41 17.11 -0.63
N TYR A 131 18.70 15.83 -0.50
CA TYR A 131 19.71 15.13 -1.30
C TYR A 131 19.00 14.25 -2.32
N LEU A 132 19.36 14.38 -3.59
CA LEU A 132 18.89 13.48 -4.64
C LEU A 132 19.49 12.08 -4.41
N ILE A 133 18.64 11.08 -4.27
CA ILE A 133 19.03 9.67 -4.12
C ILE A 133 18.91 8.93 -5.45
N ASN A 134 17.77 9.07 -6.12
CA ASN A 134 17.49 8.41 -7.39
C ASN A 134 16.53 9.24 -8.23
N GLN A 135 16.61 9.06 -9.53
CA GLN A 135 15.67 9.63 -10.49
C GLN A 135 15.41 8.62 -11.60
N GLU A 136 14.14 8.40 -11.89
CA GLU A 136 13.68 7.48 -12.92
C GLU A 136 12.75 8.20 -13.89
N PHE A 137 12.81 7.82 -15.14
CA PHE A 137 11.92 8.29 -16.20
C PHE A 137 11.20 7.11 -16.82
N THR A 138 9.89 7.25 -17.01
CA THR A 138 9.05 6.22 -17.61
C THR A 138 8.43 6.72 -18.90
N THR A 139 8.60 5.98 -19.96
CA THR A 139 7.93 6.19 -21.24
C THR A 139 6.90 5.11 -21.47
N PHE A 140 5.75 5.46 -22.06
CA PHE A 140 4.62 4.55 -22.29
C PHE A 140 4.36 4.37 -23.78
N GLN A 141 4.07 3.14 -24.18
CA GLN A 141 3.65 2.77 -25.51
C GLN A 141 2.42 1.86 -25.44
N LYS A 142 1.35 2.23 -26.12
CA LYS A 142 0.15 1.40 -26.22
C LYS A 142 0.39 0.22 -27.16
N ASN A 143 -0.10 -0.97 -26.79
CA ASN A 143 -0.14 -2.15 -27.65
C ASN A 143 -1.57 -2.70 -27.75
N LEU A 144 -1.77 -3.78 -28.46
CA LEU A 144 -3.11 -4.39 -28.69
C LEU A 144 -3.77 -4.89 -27.40
N TYR A 145 -2.99 -5.28 -26.39
CA TYR A 145 -3.49 -5.93 -25.18
C TYR A 145 -3.35 -5.07 -23.91
N GLY A 146 -2.81 -3.83 -24.06
CA GLY A 146 -2.60 -2.98 -22.89
C GLY A 146 -1.49 -1.94 -23.12
N TRP A 147 -0.57 -1.86 -22.19
CA TRP A 147 0.53 -0.89 -22.20
C TRP A 147 1.88 -1.56 -22.03
N LYS A 148 2.87 -1.04 -22.73
CA LYS A 148 4.29 -1.25 -22.44
C LYS A 148 4.86 0.03 -21.85
N SER A 149 5.65 -0.09 -20.79
CA SER A 149 6.47 1.00 -20.27
C SER A 149 7.94 0.63 -20.24
N VAL A 150 8.81 1.65 -20.39
CA VAL A 150 10.25 1.53 -20.26
C VAL A 150 10.70 2.51 -19.20
N VAL A 151 11.36 1.99 -18.16
CA VAL A 151 11.90 2.79 -17.06
C VAL A 151 13.41 2.94 -17.26
N SER A 152 13.86 4.19 -17.25
CA SER A 152 15.26 4.58 -17.40
C SER A 152 15.75 5.29 -16.14
N ASN A 153 17.05 5.17 -15.86
CA ASN A 153 17.70 5.85 -14.75
C ASN A 153 18.00 7.34 -15.11
N ASN A 154 18.68 8.05 -14.21
CA ASN A 154 19.09 9.45 -14.34
C ASN A 154 20.05 9.73 -15.53
N TYR A 155 20.63 8.68 -16.15
CA TYR A 155 21.45 8.77 -17.36
C TYR A 155 20.68 8.41 -18.63
N ASN A 156 19.34 8.29 -18.55
CA ASN A 156 18.47 7.81 -19.62
C ASN A 156 18.79 6.39 -20.11
N LEU A 157 19.44 5.57 -19.29
CA LEU A 157 19.72 4.19 -19.61
C LEU A 157 18.54 3.32 -19.16
N PRO A 158 17.86 2.61 -20.05
CA PRO A 158 16.73 1.76 -19.71
C PRO A 158 17.20 0.53 -18.94
N PHE A 159 16.65 0.32 -17.74
CA PHE A 159 17.00 -0.80 -16.86
C PHE A 159 15.83 -1.73 -16.57
N LYS A 160 14.57 -1.28 -16.79
CA LYS A 160 13.37 -2.07 -16.56
C LYS A 160 12.36 -1.82 -17.68
N GLU A 161 11.70 -2.90 -18.11
CA GLU A 161 10.54 -2.85 -18.99
C GLU A 161 9.33 -3.46 -18.28
N GLU A 162 8.14 -2.93 -18.51
CA GLU A 162 6.90 -3.42 -17.92
C GLU A 162 5.84 -3.58 -19.00
N TRP A 163 4.95 -4.56 -18.82
CA TRP A 163 3.82 -4.80 -19.70
C TRP A 163 2.58 -5.05 -18.87
N ASP A 164 1.50 -4.36 -19.20
CA ASP A 164 0.16 -4.60 -18.66
C ASP A 164 -0.70 -5.28 -19.71
N SER A 165 -1.37 -6.35 -19.31
CA SER A 165 -2.40 -7.02 -20.10
C SER A 165 -3.76 -6.80 -19.47
N ILE A 166 -4.71 -6.26 -20.25
CA ILE A 166 -6.05 -5.85 -19.80
C ILE A 166 -7.06 -6.62 -20.63
N ASN A 167 -8.14 -7.11 -20.00
CA ASN A 167 -9.25 -7.73 -20.72
C ASN A 167 -10.18 -6.68 -21.35
N SER A 168 -11.20 -7.16 -22.11
CA SER A 168 -12.20 -6.30 -22.77
C SER A 168 -12.99 -5.40 -21.82
N ASP A 169 -13.13 -5.82 -20.54
CA ASP A 169 -13.88 -5.10 -19.52
C ASP A 169 -13.02 -4.10 -18.74
N GLY A 170 -11.73 -3.98 -19.10
CA GLY A 170 -10.79 -3.05 -18.48
C GLY A 170 -10.07 -3.60 -17.24
N TYR A 171 -10.23 -4.87 -16.88
CA TYR A 171 -9.53 -5.46 -15.76
C TYR A 171 -8.10 -5.83 -16.12
N LEU A 172 -7.14 -5.47 -15.25
CA LEU A 172 -5.74 -5.86 -15.36
C LEU A 172 -5.62 -7.36 -15.08
N LEU A 173 -5.19 -8.14 -16.08
CA LEU A 173 -5.01 -9.59 -15.95
C LEU A 173 -3.57 -9.97 -15.57
N GLU A 174 -2.60 -9.25 -16.11
CA GLU A 174 -1.19 -9.52 -15.89
C GLU A 174 -0.39 -8.22 -15.91
N HIS A 175 0.57 -8.12 -15.00
CA HIS A 175 1.63 -7.12 -15.00
C HIS A 175 2.98 -7.84 -15.01
N LEU A 176 3.78 -7.60 -16.02
CA LEU A 176 5.09 -8.21 -16.24
C LEU A 176 6.17 -7.16 -16.06
N GLU A 177 7.18 -7.43 -15.23
CA GLU A 177 8.37 -6.60 -15.03
C GLU A 177 9.61 -7.38 -15.47
N TYR A 178 10.41 -6.81 -16.37
CA TYR A 178 11.68 -7.37 -16.82
C TYR A 178 12.83 -6.43 -16.46
N TYR A 179 13.75 -6.92 -15.64
CA TYR A 179 14.92 -6.18 -15.17
C TYR A 179 16.15 -6.55 -16.02
N LYS A 180 16.59 -5.64 -16.89
CA LYS A 180 17.64 -5.90 -17.92
C LYS A 180 18.99 -6.30 -17.34
N MET A 181 19.37 -5.75 -16.17
CA MET A 181 20.69 -6.01 -15.59
C MET A 181 20.81 -7.40 -14.94
N THR A 182 19.71 -7.92 -14.42
CA THR A 182 19.68 -9.19 -13.69
C THR A 182 18.99 -10.30 -14.46
N ASP A 183 18.46 -9.97 -15.64
CA ASP A 183 17.62 -10.89 -16.46
C ASP A 183 16.43 -11.45 -15.67
N LEU A 184 16.00 -10.73 -14.62
CA LEU A 184 14.88 -11.12 -13.77
C LEU A 184 13.57 -10.76 -14.46
N LEU A 185 12.71 -11.74 -14.65
CA LEU A 185 11.34 -11.60 -15.11
C LEU A 185 10.41 -11.81 -13.93
N LYS A 186 9.62 -10.80 -13.56
CA LYS A 186 8.62 -10.89 -12.50
C LYS A 186 7.23 -10.71 -13.10
N ARG A 187 6.35 -11.67 -12.84
CA ARG A 187 5.00 -11.71 -13.38
C ARG A 187 3.98 -11.70 -12.27
N LYS A 188 3.07 -10.72 -12.27
CA LYS A 188 1.92 -10.63 -11.36
C LYS A 188 0.66 -10.97 -12.16
N LYS A 189 -0.07 -12.02 -11.76
CA LYS A 189 -1.37 -12.39 -12.33
C LYS A 189 -2.49 -12.01 -11.39
N PHE A 190 -3.54 -11.40 -11.94
CA PHE A 190 -4.69 -10.88 -11.20
C PHE A 190 -5.92 -11.72 -11.51
N PHE A 191 -6.63 -12.15 -10.48
CA PHE A 191 -7.83 -12.97 -10.61
C PHE A 191 -8.98 -12.30 -9.89
N TYR A 192 -10.14 -12.25 -10.54
CA TYR A 192 -11.32 -11.58 -10.02
C TYR A 192 -12.42 -12.59 -9.72
N ASN A 193 -13.26 -12.29 -8.73
CA ASN A 193 -14.44 -13.10 -8.43
C ASN A 193 -15.62 -12.72 -9.36
N SER A 194 -16.76 -13.42 -9.20
CA SER A 194 -17.98 -13.17 -9.99
C SER A 194 -18.58 -11.77 -9.82
N ARG A 195 -18.19 -11.03 -8.81
CA ARG A 195 -18.59 -9.63 -8.58
C ARG A 195 -17.60 -8.62 -9.14
N GLY A 196 -16.54 -9.05 -9.84
CA GLY A 196 -15.48 -8.18 -10.35
C GLY A 196 -14.51 -7.67 -9.28
N LEU A 197 -14.54 -8.20 -8.05
CA LEU A 197 -13.58 -7.84 -7.01
C LEU A 197 -12.33 -8.70 -7.14
N LEU A 198 -11.17 -8.09 -6.88
CA LEU A 198 -9.86 -8.76 -6.95
C LEU A 198 -9.78 -9.87 -5.89
N ALA A 199 -9.80 -11.12 -6.32
CA ALA A 199 -9.81 -12.29 -5.44
C ALA A 199 -8.42 -12.83 -5.12
N LYS A 200 -7.47 -12.72 -6.09
CA LYS A 200 -6.11 -13.23 -5.89
C LYS A 200 -5.10 -12.47 -6.76
N ILE A 201 -3.88 -12.31 -6.23
CA ILE A 201 -2.69 -11.95 -7.00
C ILE A 201 -1.68 -13.09 -6.82
N SER A 202 -1.13 -13.62 -7.92
CA SER A 202 -0.03 -14.59 -7.90
C SER A 202 1.21 -13.94 -8.49
N ILE A 203 2.34 -13.99 -7.77
CA ILE A 203 3.62 -13.45 -8.19
C ILE A 203 4.54 -14.61 -8.53
N LEU A 204 5.03 -14.63 -9.79
CA LEU A 204 5.97 -15.63 -10.31
C LEU A 204 7.26 -14.92 -10.71
N GLU A 205 8.38 -15.60 -10.56
CA GLU A 205 9.69 -15.13 -11.00
C GLU A 205 10.23 -16.06 -12.08
N ASN A 206 10.80 -15.44 -13.11
CA ASN A 206 11.34 -16.13 -14.29
C ASN A 206 10.29 -17.10 -14.91
N ASN A 207 10.67 -18.36 -15.14
CA ASN A 207 9.83 -19.39 -15.70
C ASN A 207 9.26 -20.34 -14.64
N ASP A 208 9.27 -19.93 -13.36
CA ASP A 208 8.73 -20.75 -12.30
C ASP A 208 7.24 -21.01 -12.50
N SER A 209 6.81 -22.24 -12.24
CA SER A 209 5.40 -22.62 -12.24
C SER A 209 4.73 -22.43 -10.88
N ILE A 210 5.53 -22.36 -9.81
CA ILE A 210 5.05 -22.16 -8.43
C ILE A 210 5.23 -20.69 -8.07
N PRO A 211 4.16 -19.99 -7.66
CA PRO A 211 4.27 -18.60 -7.22
C PRO A 211 5.24 -18.45 -6.05
N THR A 212 6.11 -17.44 -6.12
CA THR A 212 6.97 -17.06 -5.00
C THR A 212 6.15 -16.41 -3.88
N GLU A 213 5.09 -15.69 -4.25
CA GLU A 213 4.15 -15.07 -3.30
C GLU A 213 2.73 -15.06 -3.91
N GLU A 214 1.72 -15.26 -3.05
CA GLU A 214 0.31 -15.10 -3.41
C GLU A 214 -0.41 -14.30 -2.35
N PHE A 215 -1.30 -13.41 -2.80
CA PHE A 215 -2.26 -12.71 -1.97
C PHE A 215 -3.66 -13.19 -2.33
N ILE A 216 -4.44 -13.61 -1.34
CA ILE A 216 -5.82 -14.04 -1.49
C ILE A 216 -6.69 -13.08 -0.68
N PHE A 217 -7.78 -12.60 -1.29
CA PHE A 217 -8.65 -11.58 -0.73
C PHE A 217 -10.07 -12.10 -0.61
N GLN A 218 -10.74 -11.79 0.50
CA GLN A 218 -12.16 -12.07 0.71
C GLN A 218 -12.90 -10.79 1.08
N TYR A 219 -14.17 -10.75 0.67
CA TYR A 219 -15.01 -9.56 0.81
C TYR A 219 -16.35 -9.91 1.41
N ASP A 220 -16.92 -8.99 2.19
CA ASP A 220 -18.29 -9.08 2.66
C ASP A 220 -19.31 -8.83 1.53
N THR A 221 -20.60 -8.86 1.87
CA THR A 221 -21.70 -8.63 0.93
C THR A 221 -21.72 -7.19 0.39
N PHE A 222 -21.16 -6.23 1.13
CA PHE A 222 -21.03 -4.82 0.73
C PHE A 222 -19.82 -4.55 -0.16
N GLY A 223 -18.91 -5.52 -0.34
CA GLY A 223 -17.67 -5.35 -1.09
C GLY A 223 -16.49 -4.85 -0.26
N ASN A 224 -16.62 -4.75 1.07
CA ASN A 224 -15.51 -4.41 1.94
C ASN A 224 -14.55 -5.59 2.05
N LEU A 225 -13.25 -5.34 1.97
CA LEU A 225 -12.22 -6.35 2.21
C LEU A 225 -12.26 -6.79 3.68
N ILE A 226 -12.49 -8.09 3.93
CA ILE A 226 -12.55 -8.68 5.28
C ILE A 226 -11.36 -9.58 5.59
N GLU A 227 -10.70 -10.17 4.58
CA GLU A 227 -9.53 -11.03 4.78
C GLU A 227 -8.50 -10.82 3.68
N LYS A 228 -7.21 -10.91 4.07
CA LYS A 228 -6.05 -10.97 3.18
C LYS A 228 -5.10 -12.03 3.68
N HIS A 229 -4.95 -13.12 2.93
CA HIS A 229 -3.95 -14.15 3.19
C HIS A 229 -2.71 -13.90 2.33
N THR A 230 -1.54 -14.07 2.91
CA THR A 230 -0.27 -14.02 2.19
C THR A 230 0.39 -15.38 2.27
N ASN A 231 0.59 -16.02 1.11
CA ASN A 231 1.32 -17.26 0.98
C ASN A 231 2.70 -17.00 0.36
N ARG A 232 3.72 -17.74 0.81
CA ARG A 232 5.03 -17.80 0.16
C ARG A 232 5.28 -19.25 -0.22
N LYS A 233 5.55 -19.52 -1.49
CA LYS A 233 5.73 -20.88 -2.04
C LYS A 233 4.64 -21.83 -1.54
N THR A 234 3.37 -21.42 -1.65
CA THR A 234 2.16 -22.14 -1.21
C THR A 234 1.93 -22.26 0.31
N ILE A 235 2.86 -21.80 1.15
CA ILE A 235 2.73 -21.84 2.62
C ILE A 235 2.14 -20.51 3.11
N LEU A 236 1.07 -20.57 3.90
CA LEU A 236 0.48 -19.40 4.56
C LEU A 236 1.48 -18.83 5.56
N VAL A 237 1.89 -17.56 5.36
CA VAL A 237 2.84 -16.85 6.25
C VAL A 237 2.19 -15.75 7.05
N LYS A 238 1.17 -15.09 6.48
CA LYS A 238 0.40 -14.03 7.15
C LYS A 238 -1.08 -14.16 6.88
N ASP A 239 -1.85 -13.88 7.90
CA ASP A 239 -3.31 -13.80 7.87
C ASP A 239 -3.73 -12.45 8.44
N LEU A 240 -4.54 -11.71 7.68
CA LEU A 240 -5.05 -10.41 8.09
C LEU A 240 -6.56 -10.43 8.00
N GLN A 241 -7.23 -10.12 9.10
CA GLN A 241 -8.68 -10.02 9.21
C GLN A 241 -9.07 -8.58 9.52
N ILE A 242 -10.14 -8.11 8.89
CA ILE A 242 -10.65 -6.76 9.04
C ILE A 242 -12.09 -6.85 9.52
N ILE A 243 -12.37 -6.18 10.62
CA ILE A 243 -13.68 -6.17 11.25
C ILE A 243 -14.25 -4.75 11.13
N TYR A 244 -15.45 -4.65 10.57
CA TYR A 244 -16.21 -3.40 10.49
C TYR A 244 -17.31 -3.38 11.54
N ASP A 245 -17.68 -2.19 11.95
CA ASP A 245 -18.90 -1.99 12.76
C ASP A 245 -20.13 -2.37 11.91
N PRO A 246 -21.00 -3.25 12.37
CA PRO A 246 -22.10 -3.78 11.54
C PRO A 246 -23.17 -2.73 11.21
N LYS A 247 -23.28 -1.64 11.98
CA LYS A 247 -24.27 -0.58 11.74
C LYS A 247 -23.74 0.53 10.84
N THR A 248 -22.51 0.96 11.12
CA THR A 248 -21.91 2.12 10.44
C THR A 248 -20.99 1.73 9.28
N GLN A 249 -20.60 0.45 9.18
CA GLN A 249 -19.61 -0.06 8.24
C GLN A 249 -18.23 0.63 8.36
N LEU A 250 -17.98 1.28 9.49
CA LEU A 250 -16.69 1.88 9.78
C LEU A 250 -15.70 0.82 10.26
N LEU A 251 -14.41 1.08 10.06
CA LEU A 251 -13.33 0.18 10.44
C LEU A 251 -13.26 0.02 11.96
N GLY A 252 -13.55 -1.18 12.47
CA GLY A 252 -13.55 -1.48 13.90
C GLY A 252 -12.21 -2.05 14.37
N SER A 253 -11.68 -3.06 13.67
CA SER A 253 -10.42 -3.69 14.05
C SER A 253 -9.69 -4.27 12.84
N ILE A 254 -8.37 -4.35 12.96
CA ILE A 254 -7.49 -5.15 12.09
C ILE A 254 -6.77 -6.16 12.97
N ILE A 255 -6.82 -7.43 12.59
CA ILE A 255 -6.10 -8.52 13.25
C ILE A 255 -5.10 -9.07 12.24
N GLN A 256 -3.83 -8.98 12.53
CA GLN A 256 -2.76 -9.56 11.71
C GLN A 256 -2.10 -10.68 12.50
N ARG A 257 -2.03 -11.89 11.91
CA ARG A 257 -1.34 -13.04 12.47
C ARG A 257 -0.11 -13.39 11.63
N GLU A 258 1.03 -13.50 12.29
CA GLU A 258 2.25 -14.11 11.75
C GLU A 258 2.20 -15.60 12.06
N VAL A 259 2.03 -16.43 11.04
CA VAL A 259 1.74 -17.88 11.22
C VAL A 259 2.92 -18.60 11.89
N ALA A 260 4.17 -18.35 11.45
CA ALA A 260 5.34 -19.03 11.97
C ALA A 260 5.57 -18.82 13.48
N SER A 261 5.26 -17.64 14.01
CA SER A 261 5.40 -17.32 15.44
C SER A 261 4.10 -17.45 16.22
N ASN A 262 2.99 -17.74 15.52
CA ASN A 262 1.62 -17.69 16.01
C ASN A 262 1.33 -16.43 16.85
N THR A 263 1.90 -15.30 16.41
CA THR A 263 1.74 -14.01 17.06
C THR A 263 0.68 -13.20 16.34
N MET A 264 -0.29 -12.66 17.09
CA MET A 264 -1.34 -11.79 16.58
C MET A 264 -1.07 -10.35 17.04
N TYR A 265 -1.20 -9.41 16.11
CA TYR A 265 -1.29 -7.98 16.35
C TYR A 265 -2.71 -7.54 16.10
N ILE A 266 -3.32 -6.88 17.07
CA ILE A 266 -4.72 -6.46 17.04
C ILE A 266 -4.74 -4.95 17.17
N ILE A 267 -5.24 -4.26 16.15
CA ILE A 267 -5.46 -2.81 16.17
C ILE A 267 -6.96 -2.60 16.34
N ARG A 268 -7.38 -1.97 17.44
CA ARG A 268 -8.78 -1.61 17.67
C ARG A 268 -8.98 -0.13 17.49
N PHE A 269 -9.80 0.25 16.49
CA PHE A 269 -10.10 1.64 16.13
C PHE A 269 -11.33 2.11 16.93
N GLN A 270 -11.11 3.00 17.87
CA GLN A 270 -12.15 3.51 18.77
C GLN A 270 -12.32 5.02 18.72
N ASN A 271 -11.28 5.72 18.24
CA ASN A 271 -11.26 7.18 18.23
C ASN A 271 -11.42 7.70 16.81
N TYR A 272 -12.64 8.02 16.43
CA TYR A 272 -12.98 8.70 15.19
C TYR A 272 -13.10 10.19 15.45
N LYS A 273 -12.51 11.01 14.57
CA LYS A 273 -12.77 12.45 14.50
C LYS A 273 -13.37 12.77 13.15
N PHE A 274 -14.32 13.67 13.14
CA PHE A 274 -15.05 14.11 11.95
C PHE A 274 -14.79 15.60 11.71
N TYR A 275 -15.03 16.06 10.47
CA TYR A 275 -14.98 17.47 10.08
C TYR A 275 -16.26 18.20 10.52
#